data_a1de238b230ce02808393ae548a3f4bc
#
_entry.id   a1de238b230ce02808393ae548a3f4bc
#
_cell.length_a   1.000
_cell.length_b   1.000
_cell.length_c   1.000
_cell.angle_alpha   90.00
_cell.angle_beta   90.00
_cell.angle_gamma   90.00
#
_symmetry.space_group_name_H-M   'P 1'
#
loop_
_entity.id
_entity.type
_entity.pdbx_description
1 polymer ?
#
loop_
_entity_poly.entity_id
_entity_poly.type
_entity_poly.pdbx_seq_one_letter_code
_entity_poly.pdbx_strand_id
1 'polypeptide(L)'
;MGYEKVGIPSEVYHLTKKKNLDSILADQTIRRFADTECWFCRSIPDMNRYMEMTVLCEGKPFVDVDGRIKRYPKFEPDDYVVLKLTPRERIDKWYQWNQVLPSYASPEVKAEGKEFSRLKVGFRGDMKFKECEVLEMSQVMNQNIEQVQSEGSGPVLSM
;
A
#
# COMPACT_ATOMS: atom_id res chain seq x y z
N MET A 1 -16.17 15.23 3.18
CA MET A 1 -16.16 14.06 2.37
C MET A 1 -14.78 13.61 2.03
N GLY A 2 -14.62 12.34 1.95
CA GLY A 2 -13.31 11.77 2.00
C GLY A 2 -12.40 11.89 0.79
N TYR A 3 -12.91 12.09 -0.42
CA TYR A 3 -12.05 12.05 -1.62
C TYR A 3 -11.57 13.43 -2.04
N GLU A 4 -10.30 13.47 -2.42
CA GLU A 4 -9.66 14.67 -2.93
C GLU A 4 -8.88 14.32 -4.17
N LYS A 5 -9.13 15.03 -5.29
CA LYS A 5 -8.41 14.81 -6.54
C LYS A 5 -6.94 15.18 -6.37
N VAL A 6 -6.04 14.32 -6.85
CA VAL A 6 -4.60 14.57 -6.80
C VAL A 6 -4.00 14.39 -8.19
N GLY A 7 -2.79 14.90 -8.37
CA GLY A 7 -2.07 14.74 -9.63
C GLY A 7 -1.63 13.30 -9.85
N ILE A 8 -1.30 12.98 -11.10
CA ILE A 8 -0.83 11.64 -11.47
C ILE A 8 0.52 11.39 -10.81
N PRO A 9 0.65 10.35 -9.96
CA PRO A 9 1.95 10.04 -9.36
C PRO A 9 2.96 9.60 -10.42
N SER A 10 4.23 9.93 -10.21
CA SER A 10 5.29 9.46 -11.12
C SER A 10 5.51 7.96 -10.98
N GLU A 11 5.33 7.45 -9.77
CA GLU A 11 5.39 6.00 -9.51
C GLU A 11 4.58 5.67 -8.26
N VAL A 12 4.08 4.45 -8.21
CA VAL A 12 3.34 3.93 -7.07
C VAL A 12 3.76 2.49 -6.79
N TYR A 13 3.44 2.03 -5.58
CA TYR A 13 3.81 0.69 -5.10
C TYR A 13 2.57 -0.09 -4.74
N HIS A 14 2.53 -1.35 -5.14
CA HIS A 14 1.37 -2.22 -4.90
C HIS A 14 1.81 -3.57 -4.38
N LEU A 15 1.25 -3.97 -3.24
CA LEU A 15 1.48 -5.29 -2.65
C LEU A 15 0.52 -6.29 -3.27
N THR A 16 1.03 -7.40 -3.80
CA THR A 16 0.19 -8.45 -4.38
C THR A 16 0.79 -9.82 -4.15
N LYS A 17 -0.06 -10.84 -4.25
CA LYS A 17 0.41 -12.23 -4.18
C LYS A 17 1.09 -12.62 -5.48
N LYS A 18 2.14 -13.44 -5.39
CA LYS A 18 2.87 -13.92 -6.56
C LYS A 18 1.97 -14.62 -7.57
N LYS A 19 0.94 -15.29 -7.10
CA LYS A 19 0.00 -16.01 -7.98
C LYS A 19 -0.72 -15.10 -8.97
N ASN A 20 -0.78 -13.80 -8.69
CA ASN A 20 -1.45 -12.83 -9.56
C ASN A 20 -0.48 -12.16 -10.54
N LEU A 21 0.82 -12.38 -10.37
CA LEU A 21 1.84 -11.62 -11.08
C LEU A 21 1.77 -11.77 -12.60
N ASP A 22 1.66 -13.02 -13.08
CA ASP A 22 1.65 -13.26 -14.53
C ASP A 22 0.49 -12.56 -15.21
N SER A 23 -0.69 -12.61 -14.60
CA SER A 23 -1.89 -11.95 -15.13
C SER A 23 -1.72 -10.44 -15.16
N ILE A 24 -1.16 -9.86 -14.08
CA ILE A 24 -0.93 -8.42 -13.99
C ILE A 24 0.05 -7.97 -15.08
N LEU A 25 1.14 -8.69 -15.25
CA LEU A 25 2.16 -8.34 -16.25
C LEU A 25 1.63 -8.50 -17.68
N ALA A 26 0.85 -9.54 -17.93
CA ALA A 26 0.26 -9.76 -19.25
C ALA A 26 -0.72 -8.66 -19.63
N ASP A 27 -1.55 -8.23 -18.69
CA ASP A 27 -2.58 -7.23 -18.93
C ASP A 27 -2.07 -5.79 -18.77
N GLN A 28 -0.91 -5.62 -18.15
CA GLN A 28 -0.38 -4.29 -17.77
C GLN A 28 -1.41 -3.47 -17.01
N THR A 29 -2.14 -4.13 -16.13
CA THR A 29 -3.27 -3.53 -15.41
C THR A 29 -3.36 -4.10 -14.01
N ILE A 30 -3.58 -3.23 -13.03
CA ILE A 30 -3.99 -3.62 -11.69
C ILE A 30 -5.51 -3.48 -11.66
N ARG A 31 -6.19 -4.60 -11.42
CA ARG A 31 -7.65 -4.59 -11.39
C ARG A 31 -8.14 -4.29 -10.00
N ARG A 32 -9.20 -3.49 -9.92
CA ARG A 32 -9.86 -3.22 -8.64
C ARG A 32 -10.56 -4.50 -8.18
N PHE A 33 -10.64 -4.63 -6.85
CA PHE A 33 -11.27 -5.80 -6.25
C PHE A 33 -12.19 -5.34 -5.11
N ALA A 34 -13.49 -5.51 -5.31
CA ALA A 34 -14.53 -5.18 -4.34
C ALA A 34 -14.54 -3.72 -3.88
N ASP A 35 -13.98 -2.83 -4.67
CA ASP A 35 -13.92 -1.40 -4.37
C ASP A 35 -14.02 -0.63 -5.69
N THR A 36 -14.28 0.66 -5.61
CA THR A 36 -14.28 1.53 -6.80
C THR A 36 -12.87 1.96 -7.19
N GLU A 37 -11.93 1.90 -6.25
CA GLU A 37 -10.54 2.28 -6.47
C GLU A 37 -9.59 1.11 -6.30
N CYS A 38 -8.46 1.18 -7.02
CA CYS A 38 -7.26 0.42 -6.70
C CYS A 38 -6.39 1.28 -5.78
N TRP A 39 -5.78 0.68 -4.77
CA TRP A 39 -5.02 1.41 -3.76
C TRP A 39 -3.53 1.10 -3.85
N PHE A 40 -2.73 2.14 -3.69
CA PHE A 40 -1.28 2.08 -3.84
C PHE A 40 -0.61 2.92 -2.76
N CYS A 41 0.65 2.60 -2.46
CA CYS A 41 1.49 3.46 -1.62
C CYS A 41 2.42 4.28 -2.52
N ARG A 42 2.89 5.42 -2.02
CA ARG A 42 3.72 6.33 -2.80
C ARG A 42 5.21 6.05 -2.68
N SER A 43 5.61 5.26 -1.69
CA SER A 43 7.03 4.98 -1.42
C SER A 43 7.18 3.63 -0.72
N ILE A 44 8.42 3.14 -0.67
CA ILE A 44 8.72 1.91 0.08
C ILE A 44 8.51 2.10 1.58
N PRO A 45 8.94 3.21 2.21
CA PRO A 45 8.63 3.43 3.62
C PRO A 45 7.12 3.42 3.91
N ASP A 46 6.33 4.05 3.05
CA ASP A 46 4.88 4.04 3.21
C ASP A 46 4.33 2.61 3.05
N MET A 47 4.85 1.84 2.11
CA MET A 47 4.45 0.45 1.93
C MET A 47 4.76 -0.38 3.17
N ASN A 48 5.93 -0.21 3.76
CA ASN A 48 6.29 -0.93 4.98
C ASN A 48 5.37 -0.56 6.14
N ARG A 49 5.05 0.73 6.29
CA ARG A 49 4.12 1.16 7.34
C ARG A 49 2.71 0.61 7.09
N TYR A 50 2.26 0.64 5.84
CA TYR A 50 0.98 0.07 5.47
C TYR A 50 0.91 -1.42 5.84
N MET A 51 1.98 -2.16 5.56
CA MET A 51 2.05 -3.58 5.90
C MET A 51 2.00 -3.80 7.41
N GLU A 52 2.67 -2.95 8.20
CA GLU A 52 2.61 -3.02 9.66
C GLU A 52 1.20 -2.84 10.18
N MET A 53 0.42 -2.00 9.52
CA MET A 53 -0.95 -1.72 9.93
C MET A 53 -1.96 -2.75 9.39
N THR A 54 -1.55 -3.62 8.48
CA THR A 54 -2.43 -4.59 7.84
C THR A 54 -1.87 -6.00 7.90
N VAL A 55 -1.23 -6.46 6.85
CA VAL A 55 -0.88 -7.88 6.68
C VAL A 55 0.08 -8.43 7.73
N LEU A 56 0.86 -7.57 8.39
CA LEU A 56 1.77 -8.02 9.45
C LEU A 56 1.08 -8.10 10.83
N CYS A 57 -0.21 -7.81 10.90
CA CYS A 57 -0.97 -7.84 12.15
C CYS A 57 -1.59 -9.21 12.41
N GLU A 58 -0.78 -10.25 12.52
CA GLU A 58 -1.28 -11.61 12.76
C GLU A 58 -2.26 -11.63 13.94
N GLY A 59 -3.43 -12.25 13.71
CA GLY A 59 -4.46 -12.38 14.72
C GLY A 59 -5.36 -11.17 14.91
N LYS A 60 -5.03 -10.02 14.33
CA LYS A 60 -5.85 -8.81 14.45
C LYS A 60 -7.11 -8.94 13.59
N PRO A 61 -8.29 -8.54 14.08
CA PRO A 61 -9.52 -8.64 13.28
C PRO A 61 -9.57 -7.62 12.15
N PHE A 62 -10.21 -8.01 11.05
CA PHE A 62 -10.52 -7.12 9.94
C PHE A 62 -11.83 -7.56 9.29
N VAL A 63 -12.48 -6.66 8.55
CA VAL A 63 -13.70 -6.98 7.80
C VAL A 63 -13.32 -7.35 6.37
N ASP A 64 -13.67 -8.57 5.97
CA ASP A 64 -13.37 -9.06 4.63
C ASP A 64 -14.40 -8.55 3.62
N VAL A 65 -14.12 -8.79 2.34
CA VAL A 65 -14.98 -8.35 1.22
C VAL A 65 -16.38 -8.93 1.30
N ASP A 66 -16.56 -10.08 1.96
CA ASP A 66 -17.87 -10.71 2.15
C ASP A 66 -18.64 -10.14 3.34
N GLY A 67 -18.10 -9.10 4.00
CA GLY A 67 -18.72 -8.46 5.18
C GLY A 67 -18.49 -9.20 6.48
N ARG A 68 -17.74 -10.30 6.48
CA ARG A 68 -17.48 -11.07 7.69
C ARG A 68 -16.21 -10.59 8.39
N ILE A 69 -16.20 -10.73 9.70
CA ILE A 69 -15.03 -10.42 10.52
C ILE A 69 -14.10 -11.63 10.47
N LYS A 70 -12.87 -11.41 10.03
CA LYS A 70 -11.82 -12.41 9.98
C LYS A 70 -10.60 -11.90 10.72
N ARG A 71 -9.60 -12.76 10.90
CA ARG A 71 -8.35 -12.36 11.55
C ARG A 71 -7.22 -12.52 10.58
N TYR A 72 -6.25 -11.60 10.63
CA TYR A 72 -5.08 -11.69 9.79
C TYR A 72 -4.31 -12.97 10.07
N PRO A 73 -4.01 -13.77 9.03
CA PRO A 73 -3.17 -14.95 9.19
C PRO A 73 -1.71 -14.54 9.35
N LYS A 74 -0.86 -15.53 9.61
CA LYS A 74 0.57 -15.30 9.58
C LYS A 74 0.98 -14.85 8.19
N PHE A 75 1.78 -13.78 8.11
CA PHE A 75 2.25 -13.27 6.83
C PHE A 75 3.38 -14.17 6.31
N GLU A 76 3.24 -14.61 5.06
CA GLU A 76 4.24 -15.44 4.38
C GLU A 76 4.93 -14.58 3.31
N PRO A 77 6.11 -14.00 3.61
CA PRO A 77 6.76 -13.08 2.66
C PRO A 77 7.03 -13.67 1.29
N ASP A 78 7.30 -14.99 1.23
CA ASP A 78 7.61 -15.65 -0.03
C ASP A 78 6.41 -15.74 -0.97
N ASP A 79 5.20 -15.52 -0.46
CA ASP A 79 3.98 -15.55 -1.28
C ASP A 79 3.65 -14.21 -1.92
N TYR A 80 4.40 -13.16 -1.61
CA TYR A 80 4.09 -11.79 -2.02
C TYR A 80 5.25 -11.13 -2.74
N VAL A 81 4.90 -10.13 -3.55
CA VAL A 81 5.84 -9.17 -4.14
C VAL A 81 5.27 -7.78 -4.02
N VAL A 82 6.12 -6.78 -4.14
CA VAL A 82 5.70 -5.39 -4.29
C VAL A 82 6.02 -4.97 -5.70
N LEU A 83 5.04 -4.39 -6.37
CA LEU A 83 5.22 -3.89 -7.74
C LEU A 83 5.45 -2.39 -7.69
N LYS A 84 6.58 -1.96 -8.26
CA LYS A 84 6.85 -0.55 -8.49
C LYS A 84 6.34 -0.22 -9.88
N LEU A 85 5.31 0.61 -9.93
CA LEU A 85 4.55 0.84 -11.15
C LEU A 85 4.66 2.28 -11.61
N THR A 86 4.82 2.47 -12.92
CA THR A 86 4.73 3.79 -13.53
C THR A 86 3.37 3.89 -14.21
N PRO A 87 2.45 4.70 -13.66
CA PRO A 87 1.11 4.84 -14.26
C PRO A 87 1.17 5.49 -15.64
N ARG A 88 0.15 5.23 -16.45
CA ARG A 88 0.00 5.92 -17.74
C ARG A 88 -0.33 7.39 -17.50
N GLU A 89 0.39 8.27 -18.18
CA GLU A 89 0.34 9.71 -17.94
C GLU A 89 -0.97 10.37 -18.32
N ARG A 90 -1.72 9.75 -19.23
CA ARG A 90 -2.94 10.38 -19.76
C ARG A 90 -4.19 10.04 -18.99
N ILE A 91 -4.10 9.12 -18.03
CA ILE A 91 -5.28 8.67 -17.29
C ILE A 91 -5.26 9.30 -15.91
N ASP A 92 -5.99 10.40 -15.77
CA ASP A 92 -5.96 11.24 -14.58
C ASP A 92 -7.18 10.98 -13.70
N LYS A 93 -7.20 9.82 -13.04
CA LYS A 93 -8.27 9.40 -12.14
C LYS A 93 -7.71 9.08 -10.76
N TRP A 94 -6.81 9.92 -10.26
CA TRP A 94 -6.12 9.71 -8.98
C TRP A 94 -6.75 10.52 -7.88
N TYR A 95 -6.95 9.88 -6.72
CA TYR A 95 -7.64 10.47 -5.58
C TYR A 95 -6.95 10.10 -4.28
N GLN A 96 -6.94 11.06 -3.36
CA GLN A 96 -6.58 10.83 -1.98
C GLN A 96 -7.85 10.60 -1.19
N TRP A 97 -7.90 9.50 -0.43
CA TRP A 97 -8.99 9.25 0.50
C TRP A 97 -8.58 9.75 1.88
N ASN A 98 -9.45 10.54 2.50
CA ASN A 98 -9.24 11.02 3.86
C ASN A 98 -10.36 10.46 4.72
N GLN A 99 -10.03 9.49 5.56
CA GLN A 99 -11.02 8.83 6.39
C GLN A 99 -11.61 9.80 7.41
N VAL A 100 -12.93 9.87 7.45
CA VAL A 100 -13.65 10.72 8.42
C VAL A 100 -14.21 9.80 9.49
N LEU A 101 -13.73 9.97 10.73
CA LEU A 101 -14.18 9.18 11.86
C LEU A 101 -15.23 9.96 12.67
N PRO A 102 -16.11 9.26 13.41
CA PRO A 102 -17.08 9.93 14.26
C PRO A 102 -16.40 10.84 15.28
N SER A 103 -17.06 11.91 15.64
CA SER A 103 -16.51 12.88 16.59
C SER A 103 -16.19 12.25 17.96
N TYR A 104 -16.86 11.18 18.31
CA TYR A 104 -16.65 10.47 19.58
C TYR A 104 -15.47 9.50 19.55
N ALA A 105 -14.83 9.30 18.40
CA ALA A 105 -13.66 8.44 18.33
C ALA A 105 -12.51 9.03 19.13
N SER A 106 -11.69 8.16 19.73
CA SER A 106 -10.57 8.63 20.54
C SER A 106 -9.52 9.34 19.68
N PRO A 107 -8.71 10.24 20.28
CA PRO A 107 -7.64 10.89 19.54
C PRO A 107 -6.67 9.89 18.88
N GLU A 108 -6.39 8.76 19.53
CA GLU A 108 -5.50 7.73 19.02
C GLU A 108 -6.09 7.09 17.77
N VAL A 109 -7.39 6.75 17.81
CA VAL A 109 -8.08 6.16 16.66
C VAL A 109 -8.13 7.14 15.49
N LYS A 110 -8.38 8.42 15.77
CA LYS A 110 -8.39 9.44 14.73
C LYS A 110 -7.02 9.60 14.08
N ALA A 111 -5.96 9.57 14.88
CA ALA A 111 -4.59 9.68 14.38
C ALA A 111 -4.22 8.49 13.49
N GLU A 112 -4.59 7.28 13.90
CA GLU A 112 -4.35 6.08 13.10
C GLU A 112 -5.09 6.13 11.77
N GLY A 113 -6.35 6.53 11.78
CA GLY A 113 -7.14 6.65 10.56
C GLY A 113 -6.56 7.67 9.60
N LYS A 114 -6.09 8.79 10.11
CA LYS A 114 -5.45 9.83 9.31
C LYS A 114 -4.15 9.33 8.71
N GLU A 115 -3.34 8.63 9.49
CA GLU A 115 -2.10 8.05 9.00
C GLU A 115 -2.37 7.03 7.92
N PHE A 116 -3.29 6.11 8.16
CA PHE A 116 -3.63 5.05 7.22
C PHE A 116 -4.09 5.62 5.88
N SER A 117 -4.91 6.64 5.92
CA SER A 117 -5.38 7.32 4.70
C SER A 117 -4.22 7.97 3.94
N ARG A 118 -3.32 8.63 4.66
CA ARG A 118 -2.20 9.35 4.07
C ARG A 118 -1.21 8.42 3.36
N LEU A 119 -1.10 7.19 3.83
CA LEU A 119 -0.16 6.22 3.24
C LEU A 119 -0.57 5.77 1.84
N LYS A 120 -1.82 5.97 1.45
CA LYS A 120 -2.36 5.40 0.23
C LYS A 120 -2.83 6.48 -0.73
N VAL A 121 -2.74 6.16 -2.02
CA VAL A 121 -3.37 6.93 -3.09
C VAL A 121 -4.19 5.94 -3.92
N GLY A 122 -5.36 6.37 -4.39
CA GLY A 122 -6.27 5.52 -5.14
C GLY A 122 -6.42 5.93 -6.59
N PHE A 123 -6.55 4.94 -7.45
CA PHE A 123 -6.93 5.14 -8.84
C PHE A 123 -8.37 4.65 -9.03
N ARG A 124 -9.22 5.50 -9.54
CA ARG A 124 -10.65 5.14 -9.73
C ARG A 124 -10.82 4.26 -10.96
N GLY A 125 -11.09 2.99 -10.74
CA GLY A 125 -11.20 1.98 -11.78
C GLY A 125 -9.97 1.07 -11.82
N ASP A 126 -9.83 0.32 -12.91
CA ASP A 126 -8.66 -0.54 -13.12
C ASP A 126 -7.51 0.32 -13.59
N MET A 127 -6.35 0.21 -12.92
CA MET A 127 -5.21 1.09 -13.18
C MET A 127 -4.26 0.46 -14.20
N LYS A 128 -4.09 1.12 -15.33
CA LYS A 128 -3.15 0.71 -16.38
C LYS A 128 -1.80 1.38 -16.14
N PHE A 129 -0.73 0.60 -16.31
CA PHE A 129 0.62 1.11 -16.12
C PHE A 129 1.46 0.89 -17.38
N LYS A 130 2.51 1.68 -17.54
CA LYS A 130 3.42 1.55 -18.69
C LYS A 130 4.70 0.81 -18.34
N GLU A 131 5.12 0.82 -17.07
CA GLU A 131 6.31 0.13 -16.61
C GLU A 131 6.04 -0.51 -15.25
N CYS A 132 6.70 -1.65 -15.01
CA CYS A 132 6.58 -2.39 -13.76
C CYS A 132 7.92 -2.99 -13.39
N GLU A 133 8.36 -2.74 -12.17
CA GLU A 133 9.50 -3.44 -11.58
C GLU A 133 9.00 -4.30 -10.43
N VAL A 134 9.37 -5.58 -10.43
CA VAL A 134 8.96 -6.53 -9.40
C VAL A 134 10.00 -6.52 -8.28
N LEU A 135 9.57 -6.21 -7.06
CA LEU A 135 10.44 -6.18 -5.89
C LEU A 135 10.09 -7.34 -4.96
N GLU A 136 11.09 -8.12 -4.59
CA GLU A 136 10.92 -9.18 -3.60
C GLU A 136 10.72 -8.57 -2.21
N MET A 137 10.01 -9.29 -1.34
CA MET A 137 9.74 -8.80 0.02
C MET A 137 11.03 -8.50 0.78
N SER A 138 12.08 -9.31 0.57
CA SER A 138 13.37 -9.08 1.21
C SER A 138 13.96 -7.73 0.82
N GLN A 139 13.80 -7.32 -0.44
CA GLN A 139 14.30 -6.02 -0.89
C GLN A 139 13.53 -4.87 -0.24
N VAL A 140 12.22 -4.99 -0.15
CA VAL A 140 11.37 -3.94 0.42
C VAL A 140 11.63 -3.77 1.91
N MET A 141 11.66 -4.87 2.64
CA MET A 141 11.85 -4.84 4.10
C MET A 141 13.27 -4.43 4.48
N ASN A 142 14.27 -4.87 3.72
CA ASN A 142 15.66 -4.48 3.97
C ASN A 142 15.88 -2.99 3.75
N GLN A 143 15.29 -2.41 2.70
CA GLN A 143 15.41 -0.98 2.46
C GLN A 143 14.85 -0.17 3.62
N ASN A 144 13.75 -0.62 4.21
CA ASN A 144 13.20 0.04 5.37
C ASN A 144 14.14 -0.03 6.56
N ILE A 145 14.75 -1.19 6.81
CA ILE A 145 15.70 -1.38 7.90
C ILE A 145 16.92 -0.50 7.69
N GLU A 146 17.48 -0.50 6.49
CA GLU A 146 18.65 0.31 6.17
C GLU A 146 18.38 1.80 6.38
N GLN A 147 17.21 2.26 5.95
CA GLN A 147 16.82 3.65 6.12
C GLN A 147 16.71 4.02 7.60
N VAL A 148 16.09 3.18 8.40
CA VAL A 148 15.97 3.41 9.84
C VAL A 148 17.34 3.46 10.49
N GLN A 149 18.23 2.52 10.17
CA GLN A 149 19.57 2.50 10.71
C GLN A 149 20.35 3.75 10.33
N SER A 150 20.25 4.16 9.07
CA SER A 150 20.93 5.36 8.59
C SER A 150 20.50 6.60 9.35
N GLU A 151 19.22 6.73 9.62
CA GLU A 151 18.68 7.86 10.37
C GLU A 151 18.97 7.78 11.85
N GLY A 152 18.87 6.58 12.42
CA GLY A 152 18.91 6.41 13.86
C GLY A 152 20.27 6.42 14.47
N SER A 153 21.29 5.97 13.77
CA SER A 153 22.60 5.82 14.37
C SER A 153 23.73 6.43 13.58
N GLY A 154 23.49 6.78 12.33
CA GLY A 154 24.51 7.44 11.53
C GLY A 154 25.87 6.80 11.66
N PRO A 155 26.85 7.51 12.24
CA PRO A 155 28.23 7.04 12.27
C PRO A 155 28.43 5.73 12.99
N VAL A 156 27.57 5.39 13.92
CA VAL A 156 27.71 4.13 14.65
C VAL A 156 27.66 2.94 13.72
N LEU A 157 26.86 3.06 12.68
CA LEU A 157 26.69 1.96 11.75
C LEU A 157 27.84 1.81 10.78
N SER A 158 28.71 2.74 10.76
CA SER A 158 29.87 2.65 9.90
C SER A 158 30.80 1.50 10.32
N MET A 159 30.51 0.96 11.43
CA MET A 159 31.24 -0.20 11.89
C MET A 159 31.20 -1.34 10.90
#